data_2ff38bf6482bed1a9f7f9521187888e8
#
_entry.id   2ff38bf6482bed1a9f7f9521187888e8
#
_cell.length_a   1.000
_cell.length_b   1.000
_cell.length_c   1.000
_cell.angle_alpha   90.00
_cell.angle_beta   90.00
_cell.angle_gamma   90.00
#
_symmetry.space_group_name_H-M   'P 1'
#
loop_
_entity.id
_entity.type
_entity.pdbx_description
1 polymer ?
#
loop_
_entity_poly.entity_id
_entity_poly.type
_entity_poly.pdbx_seq_one_letter_code
_entity_poly.pdbx_strand_id
1 'polypeptide(L)'
;AAAPIARAMPRLREALIASEELKRRIFQVEFLATLSGELMVSLVYHRKLGPEWETAARELAAALGAQIIGRSRGQKIVLERDWLLEEFELDGRRLRYQQVEGSFTQPNGEVNRKMLGWARAQAADAGGDLLELYCGNGNFTIALAPLFGRVLATELSKSSVRAALYNIEANGADNITMVRMASEELSDAMAGGREY
;
A
#
# COMPACT_ATOMS: atom_id res chain seq x y z
N ALA A 1 -12.36 4.61 12.84
CA ALA A 1 -12.02 3.85 11.62
C ALA A 1 -12.54 4.59 10.39
N ALA A 2 -11.90 4.41 9.23
CA ALA A 2 -12.41 4.92 7.95
C ALA A 2 -13.82 4.38 7.67
N ALA A 3 -14.66 5.17 6.99
CA ALA A 3 -16.06 4.81 6.78
C ALA A 3 -16.27 3.43 6.10
N PRO A 4 -15.48 3.01 5.10
CA PRO A 4 -15.60 1.66 4.55
C PRO A 4 -15.37 0.57 5.60
N ILE A 5 -14.35 0.72 6.44
CA ILE A 5 -14.04 -0.22 7.53
C ILE A 5 -15.18 -0.27 8.54
N ALA A 6 -15.66 0.90 9.00
CA ALA A 6 -16.74 0.98 9.99
C ALA A 6 -18.03 0.28 9.50
N ARG A 7 -18.35 0.39 8.21
CA ARG A 7 -19.50 -0.30 7.61
C ARG A 7 -19.28 -1.81 7.45
N ALA A 8 -18.04 -2.22 7.15
CA ALA A 8 -17.72 -3.63 6.92
C ALA A 8 -17.63 -4.45 8.20
N MET A 9 -17.15 -3.87 9.31
CA MET A 9 -16.92 -4.59 10.57
C MET A 9 -18.15 -5.37 11.08
N PRO A 10 -19.35 -4.78 11.25
CA PRO A 10 -20.53 -5.53 11.74
C PRO A 10 -20.93 -6.64 10.75
N ARG A 11 -20.92 -6.37 9.45
CA ARG A 11 -21.26 -7.35 8.41
C ARG A 11 -20.27 -8.52 8.37
N LEU A 12 -18.98 -8.24 8.49
CA LEU A 12 -17.94 -9.26 8.62
C LEU A 12 -18.17 -10.12 9.87
N ARG A 13 -18.45 -9.49 11.02
CA ARG A 13 -18.72 -10.21 12.27
C ARG A 13 -19.90 -11.16 12.12
N GLU A 14 -21.00 -10.72 11.52
CA GLU A 14 -22.17 -11.56 11.24
C GLU A 14 -21.82 -12.73 10.32
N ALA A 15 -21.09 -12.48 9.23
CA ALA A 15 -20.65 -13.52 8.30
C ALA A 15 -19.72 -14.55 8.97
N LEU A 16 -18.79 -14.10 9.81
CA LEU A 16 -17.92 -14.99 10.58
C LEU A 16 -18.69 -15.86 11.56
N ILE A 17 -19.71 -15.31 12.24
CA ILE A 17 -20.58 -16.07 13.17
C ILE A 17 -21.38 -17.12 12.40
N ALA A 18 -21.91 -16.79 11.24
CA ALA A 18 -22.76 -17.66 10.42
C ALA A 18 -21.99 -18.79 9.71
N SER A 19 -20.69 -18.63 9.44
CA SER A 19 -19.88 -19.58 8.70
C SER A 19 -18.91 -20.33 9.60
N GLU A 20 -19.13 -21.63 9.78
CA GLU A 20 -18.20 -22.51 10.52
C GLU A 20 -16.81 -22.50 9.89
N GLU A 21 -16.72 -22.45 8.56
CA GLU A 21 -15.46 -22.47 7.85
C GLU A 21 -14.67 -21.18 8.04
N LEU A 22 -15.32 -20.02 8.01
CA LEU A 22 -14.65 -18.72 8.18
C LEU A 22 -14.24 -18.46 9.62
N LYS A 23 -15.04 -18.90 10.63
CA LYS A 23 -14.68 -18.65 12.04
C LYS A 23 -13.68 -19.64 12.63
N ARG A 24 -13.53 -20.84 12.02
CA ARG A 24 -12.71 -21.92 12.58
C ARG A 24 -11.23 -21.51 12.69
N ARG A 25 -10.76 -21.31 13.93
CA ARG A 25 -9.38 -20.93 14.28
C ARG A 25 -8.91 -19.62 13.63
N ILE A 26 -9.83 -18.68 13.38
CA ILE A 26 -9.46 -17.32 13.04
C ILE A 26 -8.71 -16.68 14.22
N PHE A 27 -7.61 -16.00 13.93
CA PHE A 27 -6.75 -15.39 14.94
C PHE A 27 -6.84 -13.87 14.89
N GLN A 28 -6.82 -13.30 13.68
CA GLN A 28 -6.75 -11.85 13.49
C GLN A 28 -7.49 -11.46 12.22
N VAL A 29 -8.02 -10.24 12.22
CA VAL A 29 -8.58 -9.57 11.03
C VAL A 29 -7.87 -8.25 10.85
N GLU A 30 -7.36 -8.01 9.65
CA GLU A 30 -6.75 -6.75 9.26
C GLU A 30 -7.59 -6.08 8.18
N PHE A 31 -7.70 -4.76 8.24
CA PHE A 31 -8.43 -3.97 7.26
C PHE A 31 -7.49 -2.96 6.59
N LEU A 32 -7.61 -2.85 5.28
CA LEU A 32 -7.04 -1.77 4.50
C LEU A 32 -8.18 -1.11 3.73
N ALA A 33 -8.27 0.22 3.77
CA ALA A 33 -9.25 0.97 3.01
C ALA A 33 -8.61 2.21 2.41
N THR A 34 -9.02 2.56 1.20
CA THR A 34 -8.55 3.75 0.48
C THR A 34 -9.54 4.91 0.63
N LEU A 35 -9.09 6.14 0.38
CA LEU A 35 -9.94 7.32 0.28
C LEU A 35 -10.91 7.21 -0.90
N SER A 36 -10.49 6.53 -1.98
CA SER A 36 -11.33 6.22 -3.15
C SER A 36 -12.43 5.20 -2.88
N GLY A 37 -12.44 4.55 -1.69
CA GLY A 37 -13.52 3.68 -1.23
C GLY A 37 -13.29 2.19 -1.42
N GLU A 38 -12.14 1.76 -1.93
CA GLU A 38 -11.79 0.34 -1.97
C GLU A 38 -11.52 -0.21 -0.57
N LEU A 39 -11.81 -1.49 -0.39
CA LEU A 39 -11.66 -2.20 0.89
C LEU A 39 -10.99 -3.55 0.67
N MET A 40 -10.07 -3.89 1.56
CA MET A 40 -9.46 -5.21 1.68
C MET A 40 -9.58 -5.70 3.12
N VAL A 41 -9.82 -6.99 3.28
CA VAL A 41 -9.88 -7.67 4.57
C VAL A 41 -8.95 -8.87 4.53
N SER A 42 -7.91 -8.88 5.35
CA SER A 42 -7.03 -10.02 5.53
C SER A 42 -7.47 -10.83 6.75
N LEU A 43 -7.82 -12.09 6.52
CA LEU A 43 -8.25 -13.03 7.54
C LEU A 43 -7.08 -13.96 7.88
N VAL A 44 -6.57 -13.88 9.12
CA VAL A 44 -5.38 -14.63 9.58
C VAL A 44 -5.83 -15.81 10.44
N TYR A 45 -5.27 -16.99 10.16
CA TYR A 45 -5.70 -18.25 10.78
C TYR A 45 -4.54 -19.06 11.40
N HIS A 46 -4.85 -19.81 12.45
CA HIS A 46 -3.99 -20.85 13.02
C HIS A 46 -4.32 -22.25 12.46
N ARG A 47 -4.62 -22.34 11.18
CA ARG A 47 -4.85 -23.60 10.44
C ARG A 47 -4.53 -23.44 8.95
N LYS A 48 -4.33 -24.53 8.24
CA LYS A 48 -4.30 -24.49 6.76
C LYS A 48 -5.68 -24.16 6.20
N LEU A 49 -5.69 -23.40 5.12
CA LEU A 49 -6.88 -23.01 4.37
C LEU A 49 -6.97 -23.89 3.11
N GLY A 50 -8.17 -24.36 2.80
CA GLY A 50 -8.45 -25.24 1.68
C GLY A 50 -9.57 -24.68 0.78
N PRO A 51 -10.05 -25.49 -0.20
CA PRO A 51 -11.05 -25.07 -1.16
C PRO A 51 -12.37 -24.60 -0.52
N GLU A 52 -12.77 -25.24 0.59
CA GLU A 52 -13.99 -24.86 1.33
C GLU A 52 -13.87 -23.42 1.86
N TRP A 53 -12.68 -23.05 2.36
CA TRP A 53 -12.41 -21.68 2.80
C TRP A 53 -12.46 -20.70 1.63
N GLU A 54 -11.89 -21.07 0.46
CA GLU A 54 -11.91 -20.20 -0.71
C GLU A 54 -13.35 -19.95 -1.20
N THR A 55 -14.20 -20.96 -1.18
CA THR A 55 -15.61 -20.81 -1.53
C THR A 55 -16.31 -19.83 -0.59
N ALA A 56 -16.21 -20.05 0.72
CA ALA A 56 -16.82 -19.17 1.72
C ALA A 56 -16.25 -17.73 1.68
N ALA A 57 -14.95 -17.60 1.39
CA ALA A 57 -14.30 -16.31 1.27
C ALA A 57 -14.74 -15.54 0.01
N ARG A 58 -15.05 -16.20 -1.11
CA ARG A 58 -15.63 -15.56 -2.31
C ARG A 58 -17.03 -15.03 -2.04
N GLU A 59 -17.86 -15.78 -1.32
CA GLU A 59 -19.17 -15.31 -0.89
C GLU A 59 -19.06 -14.09 0.03
N LEU A 60 -18.10 -14.12 0.96
CA LEU A 60 -17.81 -12.99 1.84
C LEU A 60 -17.33 -11.76 1.05
N ALA A 61 -16.46 -11.95 0.06
CA ALA A 61 -15.95 -10.88 -0.80
C ALA A 61 -17.11 -10.17 -1.54
N ALA A 62 -18.01 -10.95 -2.14
CA ALA A 62 -19.20 -10.43 -2.80
C ALA A 62 -20.13 -9.70 -1.82
N ALA A 63 -20.36 -10.29 -0.65
CA ALA A 63 -21.21 -9.70 0.38
C ALA A 63 -20.68 -8.37 0.90
N LEU A 64 -19.37 -8.22 1.09
CA LEU A 64 -18.75 -7.00 1.59
C LEU A 64 -18.40 -5.99 0.50
N GLY A 65 -18.30 -6.40 -0.76
CA GLY A 65 -17.71 -5.61 -1.83
C GLY A 65 -16.22 -5.32 -1.58
N ALA A 66 -15.47 -6.32 -1.11
CA ALA A 66 -14.10 -6.17 -0.63
C ALA A 66 -13.18 -7.24 -1.20
N GLN A 67 -11.89 -6.92 -1.31
CA GLN A 67 -10.85 -7.93 -1.54
C GLN A 67 -10.65 -8.76 -0.27
N ILE A 68 -10.64 -10.08 -0.37
CA ILE A 68 -10.42 -10.97 0.76
C ILE A 68 -9.10 -11.72 0.57
N ILE A 69 -8.25 -11.63 1.58
CA ILE A 69 -6.98 -12.35 1.65
C ILE A 69 -7.03 -13.36 2.81
N GLY A 70 -6.65 -14.59 2.54
CA GLY A 70 -6.46 -15.63 3.56
C GLY A 70 -5.00 -15.78 3.92
N ARG A 71 -4.68 -15.74 5.20
CA ARG A 71 -3.32 -15.96 5.70
C ARG A 71 -3.27 -17.06 6.75
N SER A 72 -2.28 -17.91 6.65
CA SER A 72 -1.88 -18.84 7.72
C SER A 72 -0.38 -19.08 7.65
N ARG A 73 0.16 -19.91 8.56
CA ARG A 73 1.60 -20.18 8.59
C ARG A 73 2.08 -20.75 7.23
N GLY A 74 2.93 -19.97 6.54
CA GLY A 74 3.49 -20.36 5.25
C GLY A 74 2.49 -20.36 4.07
N GLN A 75 1.28 -19.78 4.24
CA GLN A 75 0.26 -19.74 3.19
C GLN A 75 -0.35 -18.35 3.07
N LYS A 76 -0.48 -17.86 1.84
CA LYS A 76 -1.26 -16.69 1.45
C LYS A 76 -2.16 -17.08 0.30
N ILE A 77 -3.46 -16.93 0.48
CA ILE A 77 -4.46 -17.12 -0.58
C ILE A 77 -4.99 -15.75 -0.99
N VAL A 78 -4.87 -15.46 -2.27
CA VAL A 78 -5.38 -14.25 -2.90
C VAL A 78 -6.50 -14.66 -3.83
N LEU A 79 -7.73 -14.17 -3.60
CA LEU A 79 -8.88 -14.56 -4.42
C LEU A 79 -8.88 -13.85 -5.78
N GLU A 80 -8.52 -12.58 -5.82
CA GLU A 80 -8.45 -11.76 -7.04
C GLU A 80 -7.13 -10.98 -7.08
N ARG A 81 -6.95 -10.01 -6.18
CA ARG A 81 -5.75 -9.19 -6.07
C ARG A 81 -5.39 -8.93 -4.61
N ASP A 82 -4.11 -8.70 -4.34
CA ASP A 82 -3.59 -8.40 -3.01
C ASP A 82 -3.17 -6.94 -2.85
N TRP A 83 -3.80 -6.06 -3.61
CA TRP A 83 -3.56 -4.61 -3.55
C TRP A 83 -4.85 -3.84 -3.78
N LEU A 84 -4.87 -2.59 -3.31
CA LEU A 84 -5.91 -1.59 -3.56
C LEU A 84 -5.32 -0.41 -4.31
N LEU A 85 -6.16 0.31 -5.05
CA LEU A 85 -5.80 1.57 -5.68
C LEU A 85 -6.28 2.75 -4.82
N GLU A 86 -5.34 3.44 -4.22
CA GLU A 86 -5.61 4.73 -3.58
C GLU A 86 -5.57 5.84 -4.61
N GLU A 87 -6.59 6.64 -4.68
CA GLU A 87 -6.64 7.83 -5.54
C GLU A 87 -7.11 9.04 -4.74
N PHE A 88 -6.41 10.14 -4.87
CA PHE A 88 -6.82 11.43 -4.30
C PHE A 88 -6.23 12.61 -5.07
N GLU A 89 -6.82 13.78 -4.88
CA GLU A 89 -6.30 15.01 -5.44
C GLU A 89 -5.39 15.74 -4.46
N LEU A 90 -4.27 16.24 -4.99
CA LEU A 90 -3.30 17.06 -4.28
C LEU A 90 -2.80 18.18 -5.22
N ASP A 91 -3.04 19.44 -4.85
CA ASP A 91 -2.64 20.63 -5.62
C ASP A 91 -3.06 20.56 -7.10
N GLY A 92 -4.31 20.15 -7.36
CA GLY A 92 -4.88 20.04 -8.70
C GLY A 92 -4.40 18.83 -9.52
N ARG A 93 -3.60 17.93 -8.93
CA ARG A 93 -3.14 16.69 -9.56
C ARG A 93 -3.83 15.51 -8.92
N ARG A 94 -4.29 14.57 -9.74
CA ARG A 94 -4.76 13.27 -9.27
C ARG A 94 -3.57 12.35 -9.11
N LEU A 95 -3.34 11.90 -7.88
CA LEU A 95 -2.30 10.94 -7.53
C LEU A 95 -2.90 9.54 -7.37
N ARG A 96 -2.15 8.54 -7.81
CA ARG A 96 -2.53 7.11 -7.79
C ARG A 96 -1.47 6.29 -7.13
N TYR A 97 -1.88 5.46 -6.15
CA TYR A 97 -0.96 4.61 -5.42
C TYR A 97 -1.52 3.20 -5.26
N GLN A 98 -0.78 2.21 -5.73
CA GLN A 98 -1.01 0.83 -5.39
C GLN A 98 -0.57 0.59 -3.94
N GLN A 99 -1.51 0.14 -3.12
CA GLN A 99 -1.29 -0.23 -1.72
C GLN A 99 -1.35 -1.75 -1.61
N VAL A 100 -0.20 -2.39 -1.43
CA VAL A 100 -0.09 -3.86 -1.40
C VAL A 100 -0.30 -4.38 0.01
N GLU A 101 -1.09 -5.43 0.14
CA GLU A 101 -1.36 -6.12 1.40
C GLU A 101 -0.07 -6.56 2.11
N GLY A 102 0.04 -6.24 3.39
CA GLY A 102 1.23 -6.53 4.21
C GLY A 102 2.42 -5.60 3.98
N SER A 103 2.33 -4.63 3.04
CA SER A 103 3.31 -3.56 2.91
C SER A 103 2.91 -2.35 3.75
N PHE A 104 3.89 -1.55 4.18
CA PHE A 104 3.59 -0.34 4.93
C PHE A 104 2.82 0.66 4.06
N THR A 105 1.74 1.19 4.61
CA THR A 105 0.99 2.34 4.10
C THR A 105 0.65 3.28 5.25
N GLN A 106 0.45 4.57 4.96
CA GLN A 106 0.01 5.51 5.99
C GLN A 106 -1.38 5.12 6.47
N PRO A 107 -1.57 4.90 7.79
CA PRO A 107 -2.81 4.32 8.32
C PRO A 107 -4.02 5.27 8.26
N ASN A 108 -3.79 6.55 8.02
CA ASN A 108 -4.83 7.57 7.86
C ASN A 108 -4.61 8.33 6.55
N GLY A 109 -5.38 7.99 5.51
CA GLY A 109 -5.25 8.59 4.18
C GLY A 109 -5.44 10.10 4.17
N GLU A 110 -6.38 10.66 4.95
CA GLU A 110 -6.57 12.12 5.02
C GLU A 110 -5.39 12.84 5.69
N VAL A 111 -4.80 12.23 6.72
CA VAL A 111 -3.57 12.77 7.32
C VAL A 111 -2.42 12.64 6.33
N ASN A 112 -2.30 11.51 5.63
CA ASN A 112 -1.29 11.34 4.59
C ASN A 112 -1.38 12.44 3.54
N ARG A 113 -2.56 12.70 2.99
CA ARG A 113 -2.79 13.79 2.02
C ARG A 113 -2.33 15.15 2.54
N LYS A 114 -2.61 15.46 3.82
CA LYS A 114 -2.12 16.69 4.47
C LYS A 114 -0.61 16.71 4.64
N MET A 115 0.00 15.58 5.01
CA MET A 115 1.46 15.45 5.12
C MET A 115 2.14 15.69 3.77
N LEU A 116 1.61 15.12 2.69
CA LEU A 116 2.12 15.33 1.34
C LEU A 116 1.99 16.79 0.90
N GLY A 117 0.84 17.43 1.16
CA GLY A 117 0.64 18.85 0.87
C GLY A 117 1.60 19.75 1.65
N TRP A 118 1.80 19.46 2.93
CA TRP A 118 2.78 20.17 3.75
C TRP A 118 4.21 19.99 3.22
N ALA A 119 4.62 18.76 2.92
CA ALA A 119 5.95 18.46 2.38
C ALA A 119 6.20 19.18 1.05
N ARG A 120 5.21 19.21 0.15
CA ARG A 120 5.28 19.97 -1.11
C ARG A 120 5.47 21.46 -0.87
N ALA A 121 4.70 22.03 0.08
CA ALA A 121 4.82 23.44 0.42
C ALA A 121 6.22 23.80 0.97
N GLN A 122 6.80 22.91 1.81
CA GLN A 122 8.16 23.11 2.32
C GLN A 122 9.24 22.95 1.24
N ALA A 123 9.00 22.15 0.23
CA ALA A 123 9.95 21.88 -0.86
C ALA A 123 9.78 22.81 -2.07
N ALA A 124 8.79 23.70 -2.08
CA ALA A 124 8.42 24.49 -3.26
C ALA A 124 9.59 25.31 -3.86
N ASP A 125 10.44 25.85 -3.01
CA ASP A 125 11.57 26.70 -3.41
C ASP A 125 12.95 26.00 -3.27
N ALA A 126 12.96 24.68 -2.97
CA ALA A 126 14.20 23.95 -2.74
C ALA A 126 15.05 23.82 -4.01
N GLY A 127 14.42 23.54 -5.16
CA GLY A 127 15.12 23.33 -6.43
C GLY A 127 16.09 22.15 -6.42
N GLY A 128 16.84 21.98 -7.52
CA GLY A 128 17.87 20.94 -7.63
C GLY A 128 17.31 19.52 -7.74
N ASP A 129 17.99 18.56 -7.11
CA ASP A 129 17.67 17.14 -7.14
C ASP A 129 17.21 16.65 -5.75
N LEU A 130 16.36 15.62 -5.72
CA LEU A 130 15.84 15.00 -4.50
C LEU A 130 16.46 13.62 -4.30
N LEU A 131 16.94 13.36 -3.09
CA LEU A 131 17.24 12.02 -2.60
C LEU A 131 16.21 11.62 -1.54
N GLU A 132 15.52 10.51 -1.76
CA GLU A 132 14.61 9.91 -0.77
C GLU A 132 15.06 8.50 -0.39
N LEU A 133 15.29 8.30 0.90
CA LEU A 133 15.63 7.00 1.49
C LEU A 133 14.38 6.36 2.10
N TYR A 134 14.28 5.01 2.02
CA TYR A 134 13.14 4.25 2.56
C TYR A 134 11.80 4.69 1.96
N CYS A 135 11.74 4.91 0.65
CA CYS A 135 10.59 5.53 -0.01
C CYS A 135 9.31 4.69 0.01
N GLY A 136 9.38 3.42 0.42
CA GLY A 136 8.25 2.51 0.44
C GLY A 136 7.67 2.29 -0.96
N ASN A 137 6.37 2.54 -1.12
CA ASN A 137 5.69 2.50 -2.41
C ASN A 137 5.79 3.82 -3.21
N GLY A 138 6.69 4.74 -2.83
CA GLY A 138 6.88 6.02 -3.49
C GLY A 138 5.90 7.11 -3.06
N ASN A 139 5.33 7.02 -1.86
CA ASN A 139 4.29 7.93 -1.38
C ASN A 139 4.71 9.42 -1.43
N PHE A 140 5.86 9.76 -0.88
CA PHE A 140 6.41 11.12 -0.95
C PHE A 140 7.15 11.36 -2.26
N THR A 141 7.88 10.38 -2.77
CA THR A 141 8.63 10.45 -4.04
C THR A 141 7.79 11.05 -5.16
N ILE A 142 6.63 10.44 -5.43
CA ILE A 142 5.73 10.83 -6.53
C ILE A 142 5.10 12.20 -6.28
N ALA A 143 4.71 12.47 -5.04
CA ALA A 143 4.12 13.75 -4.68
C ALA A 143 5.13 14.91 -4.83
N LEU A 144 6.40 14.68 -4.53
CA LEU A 144 7.47 15.69 -4.55
C LEU A 144 8.17 15.80 -5.91
N ALA A 145 8.21 14.73 -6.71
CA ALA A 145 8.95 14.69 -7.98
C ALA A 145 8.78 15.91 -8.90
N PRO A 146 7.58 16.50 -9.05
CA PRO A 146 7.41 17.67 -9.91
C PRO A 146 8.12 18.95 -9.46
N LEU A 147 8.65 18.97 -8.24
CA LEU A 147 9.35 20.13 -7.67
C LEU A 147 10.88 20.05 -7.89
N PHE A 148 11.38 18.94 -8.43
CA PHE A 148 12.81 18.66 -8.56
C PHE A 148 13.20 18.32 -9.99
N GLY A 149 14.45 18.53 -10.33
CA GLY A 149 15.00 18.17 -11.64
C GLY A 149 15.08 16.65 -11.81
N ARG A 150 15.69 15.98 -10.85
CA ARG A 150 15.82 14.51 -10.78
C ARG A 150 15.49 14.04 -9.37
N VAL A 151 14.97 12.83 -9.28
CA VAL A 151 14.68 12.18 -7.99
C VAL A 151 15.35 10.81 -7.97
N LEU A 152 16.18 10.57 -6.95
CA LEU A 152 16.70 9.25 -6.64
C LEU A 152 15.96 8.73 -5.40
N ALA A 153 15.27 7.61 -5.55
CA ALA A 153 14.51 6.98 -4.47
C ALA A 153 15.04 5.57 -4.17
N THR A 154 15.24 5.23 -2.91
CA THR A 154 15.73 3.91 -2.50
C THR A 154 14.75 3.20 -1.56
N GLU A 155 14.64 1.88 -1.72
CA GLU A 155 13.83 1.00 -0.90
C GLU A 155 14.39 -0.43 -0.97
N LEU A 156 14.35 -1.17 0.14
CA LEU A 156 14.89 -2.53 0.24
C LEU A 156 13.85 -3.61 -0.08
N SER A 157 12.59 -3.41 0.32
CA SER A 157 11.50 -4.38 0.16
C SER A 157 11.14 -4.57 -1.31
N LYS A 158 11.21 -5.81 -1.79
CA LYS A 158 10.83 -6.16 -3.17
C LYS A 158 9.37 -5.81 -3.52
N SER A 159 8.45 -5.97 -2.58
CA SER A 159 7.03 -5.65 -2.79
C SER A 159 6.82 -4.15 -2.90
N SER A 160 7.46 -3.37 -2.03
CA SER A 160 7.39 -1.91 -2.03
C SER A 160 8.02 -1.32 -3.30
N VAL A 161 9.20 -1.81 -3.72
CA VAL A 161 9.84 -1.40 -4.98
C VAL A 161 8.94 -1.66 -6.20
N ARG A 162 8.30 -2.84 -6.27
CA ARG A 162 7.36 -3.14 -7.37
C ARG A 162 6.16 -2.19 -7.36
N ALA A 163 5.60 -1.92 -6.17
CA ALA A 163 4.51 -0.96 -6.03
C ALA A 163 4.96 0.45 -6.41
N ALA A 164 6.17 0.87 -5.99
CA ALA A 164 6.73 2.17 -6.36
C ALA A 164 6.90 2.33 -7.87
N LEU A 165 7.45 1.33 -8.57
CA LEU A 165 7.60 1.36 -10.02
C LEU A 165 6.24 1.45 -10.74
N TYR A 166 5.25 0.68 -10.31
CA TYR A 166 3.88 0.81 -10.82
C TYR A 166 3.32 2.22 -10.58
N ASN A 167 3.51 2.76 -9.37
CA ASN A 167 3.01 4.07 -8.99
C ASN A 167 3.71 5.21 -9.77
N ILE A 168 5.00 5.10 -10.03
CA ILE A 168 5.77 6.04 -10.87
C ILE A 168 5.17 6.08 -12.27
N GLU A 169 4.96 4.93 -12.88
CA GLU A 169 4.36 4.81 -14.23
C GLU A 169 2.92 5.35 -14.24
N ALA A 170 2.08 4.95 -13.26
CA ALA A 170 0.68 5.36 -13.17
C ALA A 170 0.49 6.88 -12.96
N ASN A 171 1.52 7.58 -12.48
CA ASN A 171 1.52 9.03 -12.28
C ASN A 171 2.32 9.80 -13.35
N GLY A 172 2.94 9.11 -14.34
CA GLY A 172 3.76 9.73 -15.38
C GLY A 172 4.95 10.52 -14.80
N ALA A 173 5.61 10.00 -13.78
CA ALA A 173 6.71 10.67 -13.09
C ALA A 173 8.06 10.24 -13.69
N ASP A 174 8.43 10.82 -14.83
CA ASP A 174 9.56 10.38 -15.66
C ASP A 174 10.94 10.78 -15.10
N ASN A 175 10.99 11.65 -14.11
CA ASN A 175 12.23 12.15 -13.50
C ASN A 175 12.66 11.36 -12.26
N ILE A 176 12.04 10.20 -11.98
CA ILE A 176 12.36 9.36 -10.82
C ILE A 176 13.20 8.16 -11.23
N THR A 177 14.35 8.00 -10.59
CA THR A 177 15.14 6.77 -10.62
C THR A 177 14.90 5.99 -9.33
N MET A 178 14.35 4.77 -9.47
CA MET A 178 14.08 3.88 -8.34
C MET A 178 15.17 2.82 -8.23
N VAL A 179 15.83 2.75 -7.07
CA VAL A 179 16.90 1.78 -6.80
C VAL A 179 16.53 0.90 -5.62
N ARG A 180 16.59 -0.43 -5.83
CA ARG A 180 16.44 -1.37 -4.73
C ARG A 180 17.77 -1.51 -3.98
N MET A 181 17.90 -0.82 -2.86
CA MET A 181 19.14 -0.73 -2.08
C MET A 181 18.82 -0.42 -0.62
N ALA A 182 19.66 -0.91 0.29
CA ALA A 182 19.66 -0.43 1.66
C ALA A 182 20.27 0.99 1.74
N SER A 183 19.76 1.81 2.64
CA SER A 183 20.21 3.22 2.74
C SER A 183 21.68 3.33 3.16
N GLU A 184 22.16 2.38 3.94
CA GLU A 184 23.56 2.27 4.35
C GLU A 184 24.48 2.03 3.15
N GLU A 185 24.08 1.15 2.22
CA GLU A 185 24.81 0.86 0.99
C GLU A 185 24.89 2.08 0.08
N LEU A 186 23.85 2.91 0.04
CA LEU A 186 23.87 4.17 -0.73
C LEU A 186 24.89 5.16 -0.15
N SER A 187 24.91 5.32 1.18
CA SER A 187 25.86 6.21 1.84
C SER A 187 27.31 5.83 1.53
N ASP A 188 27.61 4.54 1.56
CA ASP A 188 28.95 4.01 1.21
C ASP A 188 29.28 4.22 -0.28
N ALA A 189 28.30 4.01 -1.14
CA ALA A 189 28.48 4.18 -2.59
C ALA A 189 28.71 5.65 -2.97
N MET A 190 27.98 6.59 -2.35
CA MET A 190 28.20 8.03 -2.55
C MET A 190 29.56 8.49 -2.01
N ALA A 191 29.98 7.98 -0.84
CA ALA A 191 31.30 8.25 -0.28
C ALA A 191 32.43 7.71 -1.18
N GLY A 192 32.19 6.60 -1.90
CA GLY A 192 33.10 6.01 -2.87
C GLY A 192 33.09 6.67 -4.26
N GLY A 193 32.33 7.76 -4.47
CA GLY A 193 32.28 8.51 -5.73
C GLY A 193 31.53 7.81 -6.85
N ARG A 194 30.60 6.89 -6.57
CA ARG A 194 29.71 6.30 -7.57
C ARG A 194 28.58 7.27 -7.90
N GLU A 195 28.41 7.55 -9.19
CA GLU A 195 27.23 8.26 -9.72
C GLU A 195 26.10 7.25 -10.00
N TYR A 196 24.85 7.62 -9.69
CA TYR A 196 23.64 6.82 -9.93
C TYR A 196 22.69 7.54 -10.88
#